data_db5ba49b3b07bab83a5dc3b3238eb186
#
_entry.id   db5ba49b3b07bab83a5dc3b3238eb186
#
_cell.length_a   1.000
_cell.length_b   1.000
_cell.length_c   1.000
_cell.angle_alpha   90.00
_cell.angle_beta   90.00
_cell.angle_gamma   90.00
#
_symmetry.space_group_name_H-M   'P 1'
#
loop_
_entity.id
_entity.type
_entity.pdbx_description
1 polymer ?
#
loop_
_entity_poly.entity_id
_entity_poly.type
_entity_poly.pdbx_seq_one_letter_code
_entity_poly.pdbx_strand_id
1 'polypeptide(L)'
;MKREKRIAMILGTLATTVLCGCGGASAIAFSNEEAAKDALNTAGTVHFDGDVKAVNQGTDILADGQVAGYMEETGFFDTKWTVSIDGNTWFYAKFVTDEPINENTDTLVSATTYGFYDADDTCIGYAQEQAVKGGSGGYYIYYMDADGNPKDYYSNEKATQTYDSEGNLIATGTVDFNGFFESQHCYVEITAEEGSTMQMDFMDKMAMYLYLFSDFNSEHLD
;
A
#
# COMPACT_ATOMS: atom_id res chain seq x y z
N MET A 1 -18.32 -8.72 50.08
CA MET A 1 -18.57 -8.15 48.75
C MET A 1 -17.58 -8.78 47.75
N LYS A 2 -18.02 -9.78 46.99
CA LYS A 2 -17.22 -10.44 45.97
C LYS A 2 -17.43 -9.73 44.62
N ARG A 3 -16.38 -9.17 44.04
CA ARG A 3 -16.39 -8.63 42.68
C ARG A 3 -16.25 -9.79 41.67
N GLU A 4 -17.30 -10.08 40.95
CA GLU A 4 -17.27 -11.00 39.84
C GLU A 4 -16.60 -10.30 38.65
N LYS A 5 -15.48 -10.87 38.19
CA LYS A 5 -14.83 -10.47 36.90
C LYS A 5 -15.61 -11.17 35.78
N ARG A 6 -16.29 -10.39 34.96
CA ARG A 6 -16.85 -10.86 33.70
C ARG A 6 -15.71 -10.96 32.67
N ILE A 7 -15.32 -12.18 32.35
CA ILE A 7 -14.43 -12.49 31.22
C ILE A 7 -15.33 -12.48 29.98
N ALA A 8 -15.15 -11.49 29.13
CA ALA A 8 -15.74 -11.49 27.80
C ALA A 8 -14.94 -12.49 26.94
N MET A 9 -15.56 -13.63 26.66
CA MET A 9 -15.02 -14.63 25.74
C MET A 9 -15.33 -14.16 24.31
N ILE A 10 -14.34 -13.63 23.61
CA ILE A 10 -14.44 -13.36 22.18
C ILE A 10 -14.30 -14.71 21.47
N LEU A 11 -15.42 -15.25 21.02
CA LEU A 11 -15.42 -16.40 20.12
C LEU A 11 -14.94 -15.88 18.75
N GLY A 12 -13.66 -16.07 18.47
CA GLY A 12 -13.14 -15.97 17.11
C GLY A 12 -13.70 -17.13 16.27
N THR A 13 -14.57 -16.81 15.34
CA THR A 13 -15.04 -17.77 14.33
C THR A 13 -13.87 -17.96 13.34
N LEU A 14 -13.17 -19.08 13.47
CA LEU A 14 -12.22 -19.54 12.45
C LEU A 14 -13.03 -19.88 11.18
N ALA A 15 -13.10 -18.99 10.24
CA ALA A 15 -13.56 -19.29 8.89
C ALA A 15 -12.40 -20.00 8.16
N THR A 16 -12.51 -21.31 8.03
CA THR A 16 -11.62 -22.11 7.20
C THR A 16 -11.92 -21.81 5.73
N THR A 17 -11.16 -20.95 5.10
CA THR A 17 -11.25 -20.71 3.66
C THR A 17 -10.62 -21.89 2.91
N VAL A 18 -11.43 -22.53 2.11
CA VAL A 18 -11.01 -23.56 1.15
C VAL A 18 -10.34 -22.83 -0.02
N LEU A 19 -9.02 -23.00 -0.13
CA LEU A 19 -8.25 -22.51 -1.28
C LEU A 19 -8.64 -23.33 -2.52
N CYS A 20 -9.47 -22.78 -3.39
CA CYS A 20 -9.59 -23.22 -4.76
C CYS A 20 -8.56 -22.47 -5.60
N GLY A 21 -7.47 -23.13 -5.94
CA GLY A 21 -6.46 -22.63 -6.85
C GLY A 21 -7.00 -22.52 -8.28
N CYS A 22 -7.32 -21.31 -8.68
CA CYS A 22 -7.37 -20.78 -10.06
C CYS A 22 -7.41 -19.27 -9.91
N GLY A 23 -6.38 -18.56 -10.31
CA GLY A 23 -6.12 -17.12 -10.29
C GLY A 23 -7.29 -16.11 -10.18
N GLY A 24 -8.07 -16.18 -9.13
CA GLY A 24 -9.16 -15.26 -8.84
C GLY A 24 -9.03 -14.75 -7.40
N ALA A 25 -9.54 -13.54 -7.15
CA ALA A 25 -9.55 -12.91 -5.84
C ALA A 25 -10.10 -13.84 -4.76
N SER A 26 -9.45 -13.90 -3.62
CA SER A 26 -9.95 -14.60 -2.43
C SER A 26 -11.18 -13.87 -1.88
N ALA A 27 -12.12 -14.61 -1.28
CA ALA A 27 -13.25 -13.99 -0.62
C ALA A 27 -12.77 -13.17 0.60
N ILE A 28 -13.31 -11.95 0.76
CA ILE A 28 -12.98 -11.10 1.91
C ILE A 28 -13.41 -11.75 3.21
N ALA A 29 -12.61 -11.56 4.28
CA ALA A 29 -12.88 -12.08 5.61
C ALA A 29 -13.82 -11.18 6.45
N PHE A 30 -14.22 -10.02 5.90
CA PHE A 30 -15.01 -9.00 6.57
C PHE A 30 -16.50 -9.12 6.20
N SER A 31 -17.36 -8.57 7.05
CA SER A 31 -18.82 -8.69 6.90
C SER A 31 -19.39 -7.94 5.69
N ASN A 32 -18.68 -6.94 5.19
CA ASN A 32 -19.03 -6.13 4.04
C ASN A 32 -17.84 -5.27 3.60
N GLU A 33 -17.98 -4.58 2.46
CA GLU A 33 -16.99 -3.71 1.86
C GLU A 33 -16.50 -2.59 2.78
N GLU A 34 -17.41 -1.90 3.48
CA GLU A 34 -17.05 -0.81 4.40
C GLU A 34 -16.20 -1.29 5.58
N ALA A 35 -16.53 -2.45 6.13
CA ALA A 35 -15.71 -3.05 7.20
C ALA A 35 -14.31 -3.46 6.71
N ALA A 36 -14.18 -3.90 5.45
CA ALA A 36 -12.89 -4.22 4.86
C ALA A 36 -12.06 -2.95 4.59
N LYS A 37 -12.67 -1.88 4.07
CA LYS A 37 -12.02 -0.58 3.87
C LYS A 37 -11.53 0.02 5.21
N ASP A 38 -12.37 -0.02 6.22
CA ASP A 38 -12.04 0.47 7.56
C ASP A 38 -10.87 -0.35 8.16
N ALA A 39 -10.91 -1.68 8.01
CA ALA A 39 -9.81 -2.54 8.43
C ALA A 39 -8.49 -2.21 7.72
N LEU A 40 -8.49 -2.01 6.40
CA LEU A 40 -7.28 -1.65 5.63
C LEU A 40 -6.71 -0.29 6.07
N ASN A 41 -7.57 0.69 6.34
CA ASN A 41 -7.14 2.00 6.82
C ASN A 41 -6.56 1.94 8.22
N THR A 42 -7.12 1.09 9.11
CA THR A 42 -6.79 1.06 10.55
C THR A 42 -5.86 -0.08 10.95
N ALA A 43 -5.57 -1.04 10.04
CA ALA A 43 -4.70 -2.17 10.32
C ALA A 43 -3.32 -1.74 10.81
N GLY A 44 -2.83 -2.41 11.83
CA GLY A 44 -1.45 -2.31 12.29
C GLY A 44 -0.47 -2.84 11.25
N THR A 45 -0.89 -3.85 10.47
CA THR A 45 -0.09 -4.43 9.40
C THR A 45 -0.95 -4.67 8.16
N VAL A 46 -0.48 -4.21 7.01
CA VAL A 46 -1.06 -4.52 5.70
C VAL A 46 -0.09 -5.37 4.89
N HIS A 47 -0.57 -6.49 4.38
CA HIS A 47 0.20 -7.38 3.51
C HIS A 47 -0.35 -7.36 2.10
N PHE A 48 0.56 -7.35 1.13
CA PHE A 48 0.30 -7.60 -0.28
C PHE A 48 0.94 -8.94 -0.63
N ASP A 49 0.10 -9.94 -0.88
CA ASP A 49 0.51 -11.35 -1.02
C ASP A 49 0.14 -11.86 -2.42
N GLY A 50 1.11 -12.02 -3.28
CA GLY A 50 0.88 -12.41 -4.67
C GLY A 50 2.07 -13.04 -5.37
N ASP A 51 1.80 -13.69 -6.49
CA ASP A 51 2.81 -14.27 -7.35
C ASP A 51 3.35 -13.20 -8.32
N VAL A 52 4.65 -13.02 -8.39
CA VAL A 52 5.29 -12.19 -9.42
C VAL A 52 5.37 -12.97 -10.72
N LYS A 53 4.38 -12.80 -11.58
CA LYS A 53 4.41 -13.30 -12.97
C LYS A 53 4.34 -12.11 -13.92
N ALA A 54 5.04 -12.19 -15.04
CA ALA A 54 5.02 -11.13 -16.03
C ALA A 54 3.58 -10.89 -16.54
N VAL A 55 3.03 -9.71 -16.28
CA VAL A 55 1.77 -9.15 -16.82
C VAL A 55 0.45 -9.78 -16.29
N ASN A 56 -0.44 -8.95 -15.81
CA ASN A 56 -1.78 -9.28 -15.26
C ASN A 56 -1.71 -10.12 -13.98
N GLN A 57 -1.13 -9.54 -12.95
CA GLN A 57 -0.99 -10.19 -11.66
C GLN A 57 -2.07 -9.75 -10.69
N GLY A 58 -2.56 -10.72 -9.94
CA GLY A 58 -3.45 -10.50 -8.83
C GLY A 58 -2.75 -10.73 -7.50
N THR A 59 -3.01 -9.83 -6.56
CA THR A 59 -2.40 -9.82 -5.24
C THR A 59 -3.51 -9.70 -4.21
N ASP A 60 -3.60 -10.67 -3.30
CA ASP A 60 -4.48 -10.54 -2.14
C ASP A 60 -3.94 -9.47 -1.19
N ILE A 61 -4.83 -8.65 -0.64
CA ILE A 61 -4.51 -7.60 0.32
C ILE A 61 -5.07 -8.02 1.67
N LEU A 62 -4.20 -8.11 2.67
CA LEU A 62 -4.58 -8.55 4.00
C LEU A 62 -4.42 -7.41 5.01
N ALA A 63 -5.45 -7.22 5.85
CA ALA A 63 -5.42 -6.36 7.02
C ALA A 63 -5.24 -7.24 8.27
N ASP A 64 -4.13 -7.08 9.00
CA ASP A 64 -3.77 -7.90 10.18
C ASP A 64 -3.93 -9.42 9.92
N GLY A 65 -3.50 -9.87 8.73
CA GLY A 65 -3.55 -11.28 8.31
C GLY A 65 -4.91 -11.78 7.81
N GLN A 66 -5.91 -10.92 7.65
CA GLN A 66 -7.23 -11.27 7.12
C GLN A 66 -7.42 -10.68 5.72
N VAL A 67 -7.86 -11.49 4.75
CA VAL A 67 -8.12 -10.99 3.39
C VAL A 67 -9.18 -9.89 3.42
N ALA A 68 -8.79 -8.70 2.98
CA ALA A 68 -9.64 -7.51 2.96
C ALA A 68 -9.91 -6.97 1.57
N GLY A 69 -9.06 -7.29 0.60
CA GLY A 69 -9.20 -6.82 -0.78
C GLY A 69 -8.31 -7.59 -1.73
N TYR A 70 -8.33 -7.16 -2.96
CA TYR A 70 -7.55 -7.71 -4.05
C TYR A 70 -7.04 -6.60 -4.94
N MET A 71 -5.78 -6.68 -5.36
CA MET A 71 -5.20 -5.76 -6.31
C MET A 71 -4.89 -6.50 -7.61
N GLU A 72 -5.18 -5.89 -8.73
CA GLU A 72 -4.87 -6.39 -10.06
C GLU A 72 -4.01 -5.37 -10.82
N GLU A 73 -2.89 -5.84 -11.35
CA GLU A 73 -2.07 -5.07 -12.28
C GLU A 73 -2.50 -5.36 -13.71
N THR A 74 -2.83 -4.34 -14.47
CA THR A 74 -3.25 -4.44 -15.87
C THR A 74 -2.51 -3.44 -16.74
N GLY A 75 -2.36 -3.77 -18.02
CA GLY A 75 -1.69 -2.91 -19.01
C GLY A 75 -0.20 -3.22 -19.14
N PHE A 76 0.33 -3.03 -20.36
CA PHE A 76 1.75 -3.24 -20.68
C PHE A 76 2.52 -1.92 -20.89
N PHE A 77 1.85 -0.90 -21.44
CA PHE A 77 2.44 0.43 -21.65
C PHE A 77 1.81 1.52 -20.77
N ASP A 78 0.67 1.23 -20.19
CA ASP A 78 -0.06 2.14 -19.29
C ASP A 78 -0.54 1.28 -18.10
N THR A 79 0.40 0.93 -17.25
CA THR A 79 0.15 0.04 -16.12
C THR A 79 -0.79 0.70 -15.13
N LYS A 80 -1.83 -0.04 -14.78
CA LYS A 80 -2.84 0.35 -13.82
C LYS A 80 -2.95 -0.71 -12.72
N TRP A 81 -2.86 -0.29 -11.48
CA TRP A 81 -3.06 -1.13 -10.30
C TRP A 81 -4.42 -0.83 -9.70
N THR A 82 -5.36 -1.75 -9.87
CA THR A 82 -6.74 -1.59 -9.42
C THR A 82 -6.96 -2.34 -8.12
N VAL A 83 -7.39 -1.65 -7.08
CA VAL A 83 -7.81 -2.23 -5.81
C VAL A 83 -9.31 -2.46 -5.83
N SER A 84 -9.71 -3.69 -5.53
CA SER A 84 -11.11 -4.10 -5.46
C SER A 84 -11.42 -4.77 -4.12
N ILE A 85 -12.62 -4.55 -3.62
CA ILE A 85 -13.15 -5.18 -2.41
C ILE A 85 -14.46 -5.86 -2.79
N ASP A 86 -14.58 -7.15 -2.53
CA ASP A 86 -15.74 -7.97 -2.87
C ASP A 86 -16.16 -7.83 -4.37
N GLY A 87 -15.16 -7.68 -5.25
CA GLY A 87 -15.35 -7.51 -6.69
C GLY A 87 -15.72 -6.10 -7.16
N ASN A 88 -15.90 -5.15 -6.25
CA ASN A 88 -16.13 -3.75 -6.58
C ASN A 88 -14.81 -2.97 -6.58
N THR A 89 -14.55 -2.18 -7.62
CA THR A 89 -13.40 -1.28 -7.64
C THR A 89 -13.55 -0.23 -6.55
N TRP A 90 -12.55 -0.15 -5.66
CA TRP A 90 -12.46 0.92 -4.68
C TRP A 90 -11.72 2.12 -5.26
N PHE A 91 -10.50 1.91 -5.73
CA PHE A 91 -9.71 2.90 -6.43
C PHE A 91 -8.63 2.22 -7.28
N TYR A 92 -7.93 3.01 -8.09
CA TYR A 92 -6.76 2.52 -8.81
C TYR A 92 -5.62 3.54 -8.79
N ALA A 93 -4.40 3.05 -8.98
CA ALA A 93 -3.21 3.84 -9.16
C ALA A 93 -2.68 3.71 -10.59
N LYS A 94 -2.04 4.75 -11.08
CA LYS A 94 -1.24 4.74 -12.32
C LYS A 94 -0.12 5.75 -12.26
N PHE A 95 0.92 5.53 -13.05
CA PHE A 95 1.92 6.56 -13.34
C PHE A 95 1.28 7.76 -14.06
N VAL A 96 1.62 8.97 -13.65
CA VAL A 96 1.02 10.18 -14.24
C VAL A 96 2.03 11.17 -14.80
N THR A 97 3.18 11.38 -14.16
CA THR A 97 4.17 12.35 -14.60
C THR A 97 5.49 12.19 -13.85
N ASP A 98 6.59 12.68 -14.48
CA ASP A 98 7.88 12.94 -13.83
C ASP A 98 8.04 14.41 -13.41
N GLU A 99 7.04 15.25 -13.67
CA GLU A 99 7.06 16.65 -13.31
C GLU A 99 6.52 16.86 -11.87
N PRO A 100 7.00 17.87 -11.13
CA PRO A 100 6.47 18.18 -9.81
C PRO A 100 4.97 18.50 -9.86
N ILE A 101 4.19 17.87 -8.97
CA ILE A 101 2.77 18.15 -8.82
C ILE A 101 2.54 19.54 -8.21
N ASN A 102 3.44 19.96 -7.29
CA ASN A 102 3.33 21.25 -6.61
C ASN A 102 4.56 22.12 -6.90
N GLU A 103 4.37 23.21 -7.66
CA GLU A 103 5.43 24.14 -8.05
C GLU A 103 5.97 24.97 -6.86
N ASN A 104 5.28 25.01 -5.72
CA ASN A 104 5.65 25.80 -4.56
C ASN A 104 6.68 25.16 -3.62
N THR A 105 7.15 23.97 -3.95
CA THR A 105 8.20 23.34 -3.18
C THR A 105 9.56 23.73 -3.73
N ASP A 106 10.39 24.41 -2.92
CA ASP A 106 11.78 24.80 -3.23
C ASP A 106 12.73 23.63 -3.55
N THR A 107 12.18 22.45 -3.64
CA THR A 107 12.87 21.18 -3.65
C THR A 107 12.68 20.52 -4.97
N LEU A 108 13.28 20.60 -6.05
CA LEU A 108 12.74 19.66 -6.97
C LEU A 108 13.56 19.40 -8.21
N VAL A 109 14.09 18.21 -8.21
CA VAL A 109 14.15 17.38 -9.41
C VAL A 109 13.14 16.26 -9.14
N SER A 110 12.12 16.14 -9.94
CA SER A 110 11.10 15.14 -9.79
C SER A 110 11.55 13.79 -10.30
N ALA A 111 10.95 12.78 -9.76
CA ALA A 111 10.98 11.44 -10.27
C ALA A 111 9.54 10.89 -10.33
N THR A 112 9.40 9.59 -10.39
CA THR A 112 8.14 8.87 -10.58
C THR A 112 6.99 9.38 -9.70
N THR A 113 5.86 9.69 -10.33
CA THR A 113 4.64 10.08 -9.64
C THR A 113 3.52 9.09 -9.93
N TYR A 114 2.91 8.57 -8.88
CA TYR A 114 1.67 7.81 -8.95
C TYR A 114 0.48 8.70 -8.59
N GLY A 115 -0.54 8.72 -9.46
CA GLY A 115 -1.85 9.31 -9.17
C GLY A 115 -2.84 8.21 -8.79
N PHE A 116 -3.69 8.51 -7.81
CA PHE A 116 -4.73 7.63 -7.31
C PHE A 116 -6.10 8.18 -7.72
N TYR A 117 -6.97 7.32 -8.18
CA TYR A 117 -8.28 7.69 -8.73
C TYR A 117 -9.35 6.74 -8.20
N ASP A 118 -10.51 7.28 -7.84
CA ASP A 118 -11.66 6.46 -7.46
C ASP A 118 -12.29 5.73 -8.67
N ALA A 119 -13.35 4.99 -8.44
CA ALA A 119 -14.06 4.23 -9.48
C ALA A 119 -14.72 5.12 -10.56
N ASP A 120 -14.91 6.41 -10.27
CA ASP A 120 -15.48 7.42 -11.19
C ASP A 120 -14.41 8.25 -11.91
N ASP A 121 -13.14 7.80 -11.87
CA ASP A 121 -11.96 8.47 -12.43
C ASP A 121 -11.65 9.86 -11.79
N THR A 122 -12.16 10.11 -10.58
CA THR A 122 -11.83 11.32 -9.82
C THR A 122 -10.51 11.12 -9.11
N CYS A 123 -9.57 12.07 -9.25
CA CYS A 123 -8.32 12.03 -8.50
C CYS A 123 -8.59 12.16 -6.99
N ILE A 124 -7.99 11.25 -6.20
CA ILE A 124 -8.13 11.22 -4.74
C ILE A 124 -6.79 11.48 -4.03
N GLY A 125 -5.67 11.54 -4.76
CA GLY A 125 -4.36 11.86 -4.21
C GLY A 125 -3.21 11.47 -5.10
N TYR A 126 -1.99 11.76 -4.62
CA TYR A 126 -0.75 11.45 -5.32
C TYR A 126 0.31 10.95 -4.35
N ALA A 127 1.27 10.19 -4.88
CA ALA A 127 2.56 9.95 -4.23
C ALA A 127 3.67 10.25 -5.22
N GLN A 128 4.63 11.08 -4.82
CA GLN A 128 5.71 11.53 -5.68
C GLN A 128 7.07 11.40 -4.99
N GLU A 129 7.98 10.76 -5.68
CA GLU A 129 9.40 10.77 -5.31
C GLU A 129 10.00 12.13 -5.68
N GLN A 130 10.73 12.73 -4.76
CA GLN A 130 11.33 14.06 -4.93
C GLN A 130 12.73 14.11 -4.35
N ALA A 131 13.67 14.72 -5.09
CA ALA A 131 15.01 15.01 -4.59
C ALA A 131 15.06 16.38 -3.89
N VAL A 132 15.76 16.46 -2.77
CA VAL A 132 16.01 17.75 -2.09
C VAL A 132 17.06 18.54 -2.86
N LYS A 133 16.68 19.71 -3.37
CA LYS A 133 17.56 20.59 -4.14
C LYS A 133 18.71 21.11 -3.30
N GLY A 134 19.96 20.78 -3.69
CA GLY A 134 21.17 21.24 -3.00
C GLY A 134 21.55 20.46 -1.76
N GLY A 135 20.81 19.41 -1.42
CA GLY A 135 21.14 18.49 -0.33
C GLY A 135 22.00 17.32 -0.79
N SER A 136 22.85 16.83 0.08
CA SER A 136 23.57 15.56 -0.08
C SER A 136 22.69 14.37 0.34
N GLY A 137 21.39 14.55 0.49
CA GLY A 137 20.45 13.56 0.98
C GLY A 137 19.50 13.15 -0.12
N GLY A 138 19.44 11.91 -0.46
CA GLY A 138 18.65 11.15 -1.38
C GLY A 138 17.27 11.70 -1.81
N TYR A 139 16.48 10.80 -2.35
CA TYR A 139 15.10 11.08 -2.69
C TYR A 139 14.19 10.77 -1.49
N TYR A 140 13.02 11.42 -1.45
CA TYR A 140 11.95 11.14 -0.50
C TYR A 140 10.64 10.99 -1.25
N ILE A 141 9.74 10.17 -0.73
CA ILE A 141 8.40 9.99 -1.29
C ILE A 141 7.44 10.82 -0.46
N TYR A 142 6.79 11.79 -1.11
CA TYR A 142 5.77 12.64 -0.50
C TYR A 142 4.39 12.17 -0.91
N TYR A 143 3.50 12.10 0.07
CA TYR A 143 2.09 11.76 -0.10
C TYR A 143 1.28 13.05 -0.13
N MET A 144 0.32 13.16 -1.04
CA MET A 144 -0.44 14.38 -1.29
C MET A 144 -1.93 14.09 -1.41
N ASP A 145 -2.74 15.08 -1.08
CA ASP A 145 -4.17 15.05 -1.36
C ASP A 145 -4.47 15.26 -2.86
N ALA A 146 -5.76 15.28 -3.23
CA ALA A 146 -6.21 15.47 -4.60
C ALA A 146 -5.84 16.85 -5.21
N ASP A 147 -5.62 17.86 -4.36
CA ASP A 147 -5.22 19.20 -4.76
C ASP A 147 -3.68 19.34 -4.85
N GLY A 148 -2.93 18.27 -4.57
CA GLY A 148 -1.47 18.26 -4.56
C GLY A 148 -0.83 18.84 -3.31
N ASN A 149 -1.58 19.04 -2.22
CA ASN A 149 -1.01 19.48 -0.96
C ASN A 149 -0.34 18.30 -0.24
N PRO A 150 0.92 18.45 0.23
CA PRO A 150 1.59 17.38 0.93
C PRO A 150 0.91 17.09 2.27
N LYS A 151 0.88 15.79 2.62
CA LYS A 151 0.50 15.32 3.96
C LYS A 151 1.65 15.55 4.94
N ASP A 152 1.37 15.43 6.24
CA ASP A 152 2.33 15.68 7.32
C ASP A 152 3.33 14.50 7.54
N TYR A 153 3.55 13.68 6.53
CA TYR A 153 4.49 12.57 6.56
C TYR A 153 5.08 12.26 5.17
N TYR A 154 6.22 11.59 5.16
CA TYR A 154 6.97 11.22 3.97
C TYR A 154 7.73 9.91 4.18
N SER A 155 8.08 9.21 3.11
CA SER A 155 8.93 8.02 3.18
C SER A 155 10.35 8.32 2.68
N ASN A 156 11.30 7.47 3.08
CA ASN A 156 12.63 7.45 2.48
C ASN A 156 12.54 6.96 1.01
N GLU A 157 13.62 7.14 0.28
CA GLU A 157 13.78 6.80 -1.15
C GLU A 157 13.30 5.38 -1.51
N LYS A 158 13.57 4.40 -0.63
CA LYS A 158 13.22 2.99 -0.86
C LYS A 158 11.84 2.61 -0.33
N ALA A 159 11.06 3.56 0.15
CA ALA A 159 9.77 3.31 0.82
C ALA A 159 9.83 2.30 2.00
N THR A 160 11.02 2.06 2.56
CA THR A 160 11.19 1.12 3.68
C THR A 160 10.84 1.71 5.03
N GLN A 161 10.79 3.03 5.13
CA GLN A 161 10.50 3.76 6.36
C GLN A 161 9.73 5.04 6.05
N THR A 162 8.66 5.29 6.81
CA THR A 162 7.85 6.50 6.73
C THR A 162 7.96 7.27 8.04
N TYR A 163 8.12 8.57 7.93
CA TYR A 163 8.33 9.49 9.05
C TYR A 163 7.29 10.60 9.03
N ASP A 164 6.88 11.06 10.22
CA ASP A 164 6.12 12.30 10.34
C ASP A 164 6.98 13.54 10.06
N SER A 165 6.36 14.73 10.06
CA SER A 165 7.04 16.02 9.83
C SER A 165 8.08 16.36 10.93
N GLU A 166 8.03 15.71 12.09
CA GLU A 166 8.98 15.87 13.19
C GLU A 166 10.15 14.86 13.08
N GLY A 167 10.09 13.92 12.14
CA GLY A 167 11.10 12.89 11.91
C GLY A 167 10.92 11.63 12.77
N ASN A 168 9.76 11.45 13.42
CA ASN A 168 9.45 10.21 14.12
C ASN A 168 9.01 9.13 13.13
N LEU A 169 9.48 7.91 13.32
CA LEU A 169 9.05 6.77 12.52
C LEU A 169 7.57 6.48 12.77
N ILE A 170 6.78 6.30 11.71
CA ILE A 170 5.34 5.99 11.79
C ILE A 170 4.98 4.67 11.11
N ALA A 171 5.78 4.22 10.14
CA ALA A 171 5.57 2.93 9.48
C ALA A 171 6.87 2.39 8.89
N THR A 172 6.94 1.08 8.72
CA THR A 172 8.01 0.37 8.01
C THR A 172 7.43 -0.48 6.89
N GLY A 173 8.17 -0.58 5.78
CA GLY A 173 7.86 -1.44 4.66
C GLY A 173 8.97 -2.46 4.44
N THR A 174 8.60 -3.72 4.19
CA THR A 174 9.52 -4.81 3.87
C THR A 174 9.04 -5.60 2.67
N VAL A 175 9.99 -6.13 1.91
CA VAL A 175 9.72 -7.07 0.80
C VAL A 175 10.39 -8.39 1.13
N ASP A 176 9.63 -9.46 1.10
CA ASP A 176 10.16 -10.82 1.16
C ASP A 176 9.85 -11.53 -0.16
N PHE A 177 10.87 -12.15 -0.72
CA PHE A 177 10.80 -12.80 -2.01
C PHE A 177 11.20 -14.26 -1.88
N ASN A 178 10.24 -15.15 -2.11
CA ASN A 178 10.46 -16.57 -2.12
C ASN A 178 10.26 -17.14 -3.51
N GLY A 179 11.34 -17.57 -4.16
CA GLY A 179 11.20 -18.32 -5.40
C GLY A 179 12.46 -18.43 -6.24
N PHE A 180 12.63 -19.62 -6.84
CA PHE A 180 13.60 -19.92 -7.87
C PHE A 180 12.83 -20.45 -9.11
N PHE A 181 12.88 -19.70 -10.20
CA PHE A 181 12.53 -20.06 -11.58
C PHE A 181 11.07 -20.30 -12.00
N GLU A 182 10.11 -20.74 -11.20
CA GLU A 182 8.78 -21.07 -11.73
C GLU A 182 7.57 -20.53 -10.97
N SER A 183 7.74 -20.13 -9.72
CA SER A 183 6.71 -19.40 -8.94
C SER A 183 7.42 -18.41 -8.03
N GLN A 184 7.52 -17.19 -8.49
CA GLN A 184 8.06 -16.10 -7.70
C GLN A 184 6.91 -15.54 -6.86
N HIS A 185 6.93 -15.82 -5.57
CA HIS A 185 5.99 -15.26 -4.62
C HIS A 185 6.60 -14.02 -4.00
N CYS A 186 5.95 -12.89 -4.15
CA CYS A 186 6.35 -11.63 -3.56
C CYS A 186 5.38 -11.27 -2.43
N TYR A 187 5.95 -11.02 -1.28
CA TYR A 187 5.22 -10.63 -0.09
C TYR A 187 5.74 -9.27 0.38
N VAL A 188 4.88 -8.27 0.33
CA VAL A 188 5.19 -6.93 0.83
C VAL A 188 4.38 -6.71 2.10
N GLU A 189 5.06 -6.31 3.16
CA GLU A 189 4.46 -5.99 4.45
C GLU A 189 4.70 -4.53 4.78
N ILE A 190 3.63 -3.83 5.17
CA ILE A 190 3.68 -2.46 5.67
C ILE A 190 3.10 -2.47 7.08
N THR A 191 3.96 -2.18 8.06
CA THR A 191 3.63 -2.22 9.49
C THR A 191 3.68 -0.82 10.08
N ALA A 192 2.60 -0.42 10.76
CA ALA A 192 2.56 0.81 11.55
C ALA A 192 3.46 0.71 12.78
N GLU A 193 4.16 1.78 13.13
CA GLU A 193 5.00 1.83 14.33
C GLU A 193 4.13 1.83 15.59
N GLU A 194 4.47 0.96 16.55
CA GLU A 194 3.74 0.83 17.81
C GLU A 194 3.82 2.13 18.62
N GLY A 195 2.68 2.67 18.99
CA GLY A 195 2.58 3.92 19.75
C GLY A 195 2.63 5.18 18.91
N SER A 196 2.74 5.09 17.58
CA SER A 196 2.56 6.24 16.70
C SER A 196 1.17 6.84 16.85
N THR A 197 1.11 8.17 16.96
CA THR A 197 -0.16 8.93 16.98
C THR A 197 -0.65 9.26 15.57
N MET A 198 0.19 9.08 14.55
CA MET A 198 -0.12 9.30 13.16
C MET A 198 -0.32 7.97 12.45
N GLN A 199 -1.35 7.87 11.65
CA GLN A 199 -1.69 6.67 10.90
C GLN A 199 -1.78 7.01 9.42
N MET A 200 -1.12 6.18 8.59
CA MET A 200 -1.25 6.26 7.14
C MET A 200 -2.58 5.65 6.72
N ASP A 201 -3.28 6.29 5.78
CA ASP A 201 -4.42 5.66 5.13
C ASP A 201 -3.95 4.53 4.17
N PHE A 202 -4.90 3.72 3.71
CA PHE A 202 -4.56 2.57 2.87
C PHE A 202 -4.02 2.98 1.49
N MET A 203 -4.48 4.10 0.93
CA MET A 203 -3.97 4.62 -0.35
C MET A 203 -2.46 4.89 -0.26
N ASP A 204 -1.99 5.48 0.83
CA ASP A 204 -0.58 5.78 1.02
C ASP A 204 0.25 4.52 1.35
N LYS A 205 -0.34 3.54 2.06
CA LYS A 205 0.27 2.21 2.22
C LYS A 205 0.43 1.51 0.86
N MET A 206 -0.55 1.65 -0.04
CA MET A 206 -0.43 1.16 -1.40
C MET A 206 0.65 1.92 -2.19
N ALA A 207 0.80 3.22 -1.99
CA ALA A 207 1.91 3.96 -2.59
C ALA A 207 3.27 3.41 -2.12
N MET A 208 3.45 3.15 -0.82
CA MET A 208 4.66 2.47 -0.32
C MET A 208 4.89 1.13 -1.04
N TYR A 209 3.84 0.32 -1.20
CA TYR A 209 3.93 -0.94 -1.95
C TYR A 209 4.49 -0.72 -3.37
N LEU A 210 3.95 0.25 -4.11
CA LEU A 210 4.36 0.51 -5.50
C LEU A 210 5.84 0.90 -5.60
N TYR A 211 6.35 1.74 -4.70
CA TYR A 211 7.76 2.13 -4.67
C TYR A 211 8.67 0.99 -4.20
N LEU A 212 8.29 0.26 -3.14
CA LEU A 212 9.02 -0.91 -2.67
C LEU A 212 9.16 -1.97 -3.76
N PHE A 213 8.06 -2.24 -4.47
CA PHE A 213 8.05 -3.24 -5.54
C PHE A 213 8.84 -2.79 -6.76
N SER A 214 8.79 -1.50 -7.11
CA SER A 214 9.56 -0.92 -8.21
C SER A 214 11.07 -0.97 -7.94
N ASP A 215 11.51 -0.59 -6.73
CA ASP A 215 12.92 -0.64 -6.33
C ASP A 215 13.44 -2.08 -6.32
N PHE A 216 12.66 -3.00 -5.76
CA PHE A 216 12.99 -4.42 -5.76
C PHE A 216 13.16 -5.01 -7.17
N ASN A 217 12.24 -4.69 -8.09
CA ASN A 217 12.31 -5.17 -9.47
C ASN A 217 13.55 -4.63 -10.20
N SER A 218 13.93 -3.38 -9.96
CA SER A 218 15.12 -2.79 -10.56
C SER A 218 16.43 -3.43 -10.10
N GLU A 219 16.48 -3.94 -8.86
CA GLU A 219 17.68 -4.58 -8.29
C GLU A 219 17.81 -6.09 -8.63
N HIS A 220 16.71 -6.78 -8.94
CA HIS A 220 16.69 -8.25 -9.00
C HIS A 220 16.26 -8.84 -10.35
N LEU A 221 15.72 -8.06 -11.27
CA LEU A 221 15.22 -8.53 -12.57
C LEU A 221 16.05 -8.05 -13.77
N ASP A 222 17.14 -7.28 -13.57
CA ASP A 222 18.18 -6.97 -14.53
C ASP A 222 19.29 -8.06 -14.49
#